data_42a6589774cfd8da70166b280c7f96d3
#
_entry.id   42a6589774cfd8da70166b280c7f96d3
#
_cell.length_a   1.000
_cell.length_b   1.000
_cell.length_c   1.000
_cell.angle_alpha   90.00
_cell.angle_beta   90.00
_cell.angle_gamma   90.00
#
_symmetry.space_group_name_H-M   'P 1'
#
loop_
_entity.id
_entity.type
_entity.pdbx_description
1 polymer ?
#
loop_
_entity_poly.entity_id
_entity_poly.type
_entity_poly.pdbx_seq_one_letter_code
_entity_poly.pdbx_strand_id
1 'polypeptide(L)'
;MNLIQKGLLAIMLVSSSVAFGQLTEDPEDRRGDGKDPLKTKTPEGEPLPFSQRLRFGGGISNVSIGNPFSIGVSPVIGYQASERAILGVGVNYVYYRAKLYYQGGATEIYRANQYGGRVFGMYEILPNVVKNLYLHGEFENTNIGYTNYNIIPYETQRRWVSAGLVGLTYSQPISRRFGINLTALYNLSYNADPTFSSFVYGSSPWVIRVSFF
;
A
#
# COMPACT_ATOMS: atom_id res chain seq x y z
N MET A 1 -1.64 -0.26 -29.26
CA MET A 1 -1.61 -0.90 -27.92
C MET A 1 -2.39 -0.02 -26.96
N ASN A 2 -3.51 -0.50 -26.48
CA ASN A 2 -4.44 0.26 -25.63
C ASN A 2 -3.83 0.49 -24.23
N LEU A 3 -4.28 1.52 -23.50
CA LEU A 3 -3.77 1.89 -22.18
C LEU A 3 -3.82 0.72 -21.17
N ILE A 4 -4.83 -0.14 -21.30
CA ILE A 4 -4.99 -1.38 -20.51
C ILE A 4 -3.85 -2.38 -20.78
N GLN A 5 -3.45 -2.55 -22.04
CA GLN A 5 -2.36 -3.43 -22.43
C GLN A 5 -1.00 -2.92 -21.93
N LYS A 6 -0.80 -1.60 -21.92
CA LYS A 6 0.42 -0.98 -21.35
C LYS A 6 0.46 -1.16 -19.83
N GLY A 7 -0.69 -1.04 -19.16
CA GLY A 7 -0.80 -1.27 -17.72
C GLY A 7 -0.55 -2.73 -17.32
N LEU A 8 -1.12 -3.69 -18.06
CA LEU A 8 -0.88 -5.12 -17.86
C LEU A 8 0.58 -5.51 -18.12
N LEU A 9 1.21 -4.92 -19.14
CA LEU A 9 2.63 -5.14 -19.44
C LEU A 9 3.53 -4.58 -18.35
N ALA A 10 3.20 -3.41 -17.77
CA ALA A 10 3.93 -2.82 -16.65
C ALA A 10 3.79 -3.67 -15.38
N ILE A 11 2.60 -4.22 -15.10
CA ILE A 11 2.37 -5.13 -13.97
C ILE A 11 3.14 -6.44 -14.17
N MET A 12 3.16 -7.02 -15.38
CA MET A 12 3.96 -8.20 -15.70
C MET A 12 5.46 -7.94 -15.57
N LEU A 13 5.95 -6.78 -15.98
CA LEU A 13 7.38 -6.43 -15.86
C LEU A 13 7.78 -6.22 -14.39
N VAL A 14 6.92 -5.61 -13.57
CA VAL A 14 7.18 -5.46 -12.13
C VAL A 14 7.12 -6.81 -11.42
N SER A 15 6.17 -7.70 -11.77
CA SER A 15 6.09 -9.04 -11.18
C SER A 15 7.24 -9.95 -11.60
N SER A 16 7.78 -9.81 -12.82
CA SER A 16 8.94 -10.58 -13.25
C SER A 16 10.23 -10.14 -12.55
N SER A 17 10.42 -8.84 -12.28
CA SER A 17 11.59 -8.36 -11.53
C SER A 17 11.59 -8.80 -10.07
N VAL A 18 10.41 -8.93 -9.45
CA VAL A 18 10.27 -9.49 -8.10
C VAL A 18 10.58 -10.99 -8.07
N ALA A 19 10.21 -11.74 -9.12
CA ALA A 19 10.50 -13.17 -9.23
C ALA A 19 12.00 -13.46 -9.39
N PHE A 20 12.75 -12.62 -10.11
CA PHE A 20 14.21 -12.82 -10.26
C PHE A 20 14.99 -12.58 -8.98
N GLY A 21 14.52 -11.72 -8.06
CA GLY A 21 15.11 -11.53 -6.74
C GLY A 21 14.89 -12.70 -5.77
N GLN A 22 13.93 -13.57 -6.08
CA GLN A 22 13.59 -14.75 -5.25
C GLN A 22 14.26 -16.06 -5.72
N LEU A 23 14.81 -16.09 -6.93
CA LEU A 23 15.40 -17.30 -7.52
C LEU A 23 16.86 -17.56 -7.13
N THR A 24 17.48 -16.63 -6.42
CA THR A 24 18.76 -16.94 -5.79
C THR A 24 18.46 -17.60 -4.45
N GLU A 25 18.35 -18.92 -4.43
CA GLU A 25 18.38 -19.69 -3.18
C GLU A 25 19.69 -19.35 -2.48
N ASP A 26 19.58 -18.52 -1.45
CA ASP A 26 20.70 -18.26 -0.55
C ASP A 26 21.07 -19.60 0.10
N PRO A 27 22.34 -20.02 0.12
CA PRO A 27 22.77 -21.24 0.81
C PRO A 27 22.27 -21.31 2.26
N GLU A 28 21.99 -20.16 2.87
CA GLU A 28 21.45 -20.04 4.22
C GLU A 28 19.95 -20.40 4.31
N ASP A 29 19.18 -20.29 3.23
CA ASP A 29 17.77 -20.71 3.19
C ASP A 29 17.62 -22.24 3.32
N ARG A 30 18.68 -22.99 3.08
CA ARG A 30 18.71 -24.46 3.20
C ARG A 30 18.93 -24.97 4.62
N ARG A 31 19.35 -24.12 5.57
CA ARG A 31 19.78 -24.52 6.92
C ARG A 31 18.76 -24.35 8.03
N GLY A 32 17.59 -23.85 7.77
CA GLY A 32 16.55 -23.64 8.79
C GLY A 32 15.17 -24.02 8.29
N ASP A 33 14.22 -24.21 9.19
CA ASP A 33 12.82 -24.54 8.89
C ASP A 33 12.08 -23.49 8.03
N GLY A 34 12.77 -22.50 7.48
CA GLY A 34 12.32 -21.55 6.48
C GLY A 34 11.18 -20.62 6.91
N LYS A 35 10.71 -20.72 8.15
CA LYS A 35 9.48 -20.06 8.62
C LYS A 35 9.72 -18.77 9.40
N ASP A 36 10.86 -18.63 10.06
CA ASP A 36 11.15 -17.40 10.81
C ASP A 36 11.75 -16.35 9.87
N PRO A 37 11.18 -15.15 9.80
CA PRO A 37 11.70 -14.11 8.93
C PRO A 37 13.11 -13.68 9.37
N LEU A 38 14.01 -13.55 8.40
CA LEU A 38 15.31 -12.93 8.64
C LEU A 38 15.06 -11.45 8.99
N LYS A 39 15.58 -11.03 10.15
CA LYS A 39 15.42 -9.65 10.62
C LYS A 39 16.70 -8.85 10.38
N THR A 40 17.63 -8.89 11.30
CA THR A 40 18.89 -8.13 11.19
C THR A 40 20.14 -9.00 11.32
N LYS A 41 19.98 -10.26 11.67
CA LYS A 41 21.07 -11.21 11.90
C LYS A 41 20.83 -12.53 11.19
N THR A 42 21.92 -13.20 10.85
CA THR A 42 21.91 -14.60 10.39
C THR A 42 21.56 -15.53 11.55
N PRO A 43 21.22 -16.80 11.29
CA PRO A 43 21.06 -17.82 12.34
C PRO A 43 22.31 -17.97 13.22
N GLU A 44 23.48 -17.70 12.70
CA GLU A 44 24.77 -17.74 13.41
C GLU A 44 25.04 -16.49 14.25
N GLY A 45 24.15 -15.47 14.16
CA GLY A 45 24.21 -14.22 14.93
C GLY A 45 24.99 -13.09 14.27
N GLU A 46 25.47 -13.27 13.04
CA GLU A 46 26.17 -12.23 12.30
C GLU A 46 25.20 -11.18 11.74
N PRO A 47 25.60 -9.90 11.68
CA PRO A 47 24.75 -8.84 11.16
C PRO A 47 24.54 -8.98 9.65
N LEU A 48 23.27 -8.94 9.21
CA LEU A 48 22.91 -8.93 7.80
C LEU A 48 23.35 -7.62 7.13
N PRO A 49 23.90 -7.66 5.91
CA PRO A 49 24.23 -6.49 5.13
C PRO A 49 22.96 -5.69 4.77
N PHE A 50 23.12 -4.40 4.46
CA PHE A 50 22.02 -3.48 4.17
C PHE A 50 21.04 -4.03 3.11
N SER A 51 21.56 -4.56 2.02
CA SER A 51 20.74 -5.08 0.91
C SER A 51 19.83 -6.25 1.31
N GLN A 52 20.27 -7.08 2.24
CA GLN A 52 19.49 -8.22 2.74
C GLN A 52 18.43 -7.82 3.76
N ARG A 53 18.50 -6.61 4.30
CA ARG A 53 17.51 -6.02 5.20
C ARG A 53 16.43 -5.24 4.48
N LEU A 54 16.55 -5.07 3.14
CA LEU A 54 15.53 -4.47 2.30
C LEU A 54 14.45 -5.51 1.96
N ARG A 55 13.21 -5.06 2.04
CA ARG A 55 12.01 -5.83 1.68
C ARG A 55 11.24 -5.07 0.62
N PHE A 56 10.94 -5.74 -0.48
CA PHE A 56 10.16 -5.18 -1.58
C PHE A 56 8.79 -5.82 -1.60
N GLY A 57 7.78 -5.02 -1.81
CA GLY A 57 6.45 -5.53 -1.82
C GLY A 57 5.43 -4.50 -2.30
N GLY A 58 4.19 -4.70 -1.90
CA GLY A 58 3.10 -3.81 -2.26
C GLY A 58 1.76 -4.36 -1.85
N GLY A 59 0.72 -3.61 -2.19
CA GLY A 59 -0.66 -3.99 -1.92
C GLY A 59 -1.59 -3.58 -3.04
N ILE A 60 -2.76 -4.19 -3.04
CA ILE A 60 -3.89 -3.77 -3.85
C ILE A 60 -4.86 -3.09 -2.90
N SER A 61 -5.39 -1.95 -3.30
CA SER A 61 -6.32 -1.15 -2.52
C SER A 61 -7.49 -0.66 -3.38
N ASN A 62 -8.54 -0.17 -2.73
CA ASN A 62 -9.66 0.49 -3.39
C ASN A 62 -10.27 -0.33 -4.53
N VAL A 63 -10.42 -1.65 -4.34
CA VAL A 63 -11.01 -2.53 -5.34
C VAL A 63 -12.53 -2.39 -5.29
N SER A 64 -13.13 -1.88 -6.37
CA SER A 64 -14.56 -1.88 -6.60
C SER A 64 -14.84 -2.34 -8.03
N ILE A 65 -15.69 -3.35 -8.18
CA ILE A 65 -16.05 -3.92 -9.47
C ILE A 65 -17.49 -3.53 -9.78
N GLY A 66 -17.70 -2.94 -10.96
CA GLY A 66 -19.03 -2.51 -11.42
C GLY A 66 -19.08 -1.01 -11.70
N ASN A 67 -20.09 -0.33 -11.18
CA ASN A 67 -20.22 1.11 -11.27
C ASN A 67 -20.45 1.72 -9.87
N PRO A 68 -19.46 2.39 -9.27
CA PRO A 68 -18.18 2.76 -9.86
C PRO A 68 -17.18 1.58 -9.93
N PHE A 69 -16.25 1.65 -10.87
CA PHE A 69 -15.07 0.81 -10.93
C PHE A 69 -13.87 1.54 -10.33
N SER A 70 -13.15 0.90 -9.43
CA SER A 70 -11.87 1.42 -8.92
C SER A 70 -10.87 0.31 -8.67
N ILE A 71 -9.60 0.61 -8.85
CA ILE A 71 -8.49 -0.26 -8.50
C ILE A 71 -7.28 0.59 -8.12
N GLY A 72 -6.67 0.26 -7.00
CA GLY A 72 -5.46 0.89 -6.50
C GLY A 72 -4.31 -0.11 -6.38
N VAL A 73 -3.10 0.38 -6.63
CA VAL A 73 -1.85 -0.35 -6.41
C VAL A 73 -0.91 0.50 -5.56
N SER A 74 -0.17 -0.16 -4.68
CA SER A 74 0.68 0.53 -3.73
C SER A 74 1.98 -0.24 -3.50
N PRO A 75 2.97 -0.12 -4.42
CA PRO A 75 4.30 -0.67 -4.20
C PRO A 75 4.98 -0.01 -2.99
N VAL A 76 5.72 -0.80 -2.24
CA VAL A 76 6.44 -0.38 -1.03
C VAL A 76 7.85 -0.94 -0.98
N ILE A 77 8.73 -0.21 -0.32
CA ILE A 77 10.07 -0.65 0.05
C ILE A 77 10.18 -0.48 1.57
N GLY A 78 10.41 -1.58 2.27
CA GLY A 78 10.66 -1.62 3.71
C GLY A 78 12.13 -1.88 4.00
N TYR A 79 12.61 -1.35 5.09
CA TYR A 79 13.94 -1.61 5.65
C TYR A 79 13.81 -2.11 7.08
N GLN A 80 14.36 -3.28 7.34
CA GLN A 80 14.43 -3.84 8.71
C GLN A 80 15.47 -3.08 9.50
N ALA A 81 15.06 -2.05 10.24
CA ALA A 81 15.94 -1.17 11.00
C ALA A 81 16.53 -1.87 12.23
N SER A 82 15.72 -2.69 12.91
CA SER A 82 16.15 -3.52 14.04
C SER A 82 15.37 -4.84 14.08
N GLU A 83 15.64 -5.71 15.05
CA GLU A 83 14.91 -6.98 15.25
C GLU A 83 13.39 -6.80 15.34
N ARG A 84 12.95 -5.62 15.76
CA ARG A 84 11.52 -5.31 16.01
C ARG A 84 10.99 -4.16 15.18
N ALA A 85 11.87 -3.40 14.48
CA ALA A 85 11.47 -2.17 13.80
C ALA A 85 11.65 -2.29 12.29
N ILE A 86 10.63 -1.90 11.56
CA ILE A 86 10.63 -1.77 10.09
C ILE A 86 10.27 -0.31 9.77
N LEU A 87 11.05 0.31 8.89
CA LEU A 87 10.74 1.61 8.30
C LEU A 87 10.53 1.41 6.81
N GLY A 88 9.63 2.18 6.21
CA GLY A 88 9.38 2.01 4.79
C GLY A 88 8.79 3.24 4.13
N VAL A 89 8.86 3.18 2.81
CA VAL A 89 8.27 4.16 1.91
C VAL A 89 7.44 3.44 0.85
N GLY A 90 6.44 4.12 0.34
CA GLY A 90 5.60 3.58 -0.72
C GLY A 90 5.03 4.68 -1.59
N VAL A 91 4.53 4.27 -2.75
CA VAL A 91 3.73 5.13 -3.62
C VAL A 91 2.36 4.51 -3.80
N ASN A 92 1.35 5.34 -3.98
CA ASN A 92 -0.02 4.91 -4.18
C ASN A 92 -0.51 5.43 -5.54
N TYR A 93 -1.21 4.59 -6.26
CA TYR A 93 -1.92 4.98 -7.47
C TYR A 93 -3.29 4.32 -7.48
N VAL A 94 -4.35 5.10 -7.65
CA VAL A 94 -5.73 4.63 -7.74
C VAL A 94 -6.35 5.14 -9.03
N TYR A 95 -6.90 4.23 -9.81
CA TYR A 95 -7.76 4.54 -10.95
C TYR A 95 -9.21 4.39 -10.54
N TYR A 96 -10.01 5.41 -10.86
CA TYR A 96 -11.44 5.45 -10.59
C TYR A 96 -12.21 5.76 -11.88
N ARG A 97 -13.33 5.07 -12.10
CA ARG A 97 -14.23 5.30 -13.22
C ARG A 97 -15.68 5.09 -12.77
N ALA A 98 -16.53 6.08 -13.01
CA ALA A 98 -17.96 5.98 -12.76
C ALA A 98 -18.77 6.37 -14.00
N LYS A 99 -19.91 5.68 -14.23
CA LYS A 99 -20.94 6.11 -15.17
C LYS A 99 -21.98 6.92 -14.40
N LEU A 100 -22.14 8.17 -14.78
CA LEU A 100 -23.14 9.08 -14.23
C LEU A 100 -24.35 9.07 -15.17
N TYR A 101 -25.53 8.86 -14.61
CA TYR A 101 -26.80 8.86 -15.34
C TYR A 101 -27.54 10.14 -14.98
N TYR A 102 -27.86 10.96 -15.99
CA TYR A 102 -28.63 12.19 -15.81
C TYR A 102 -30.09 11.97 -16.15
N GLN A 103 -30.95 12.79 -15.55
CA GLN A 103 -32.36 12.88 -15.94
C GLN A 103 -32.44 13.30 -17.43
N GLY A 104 -33.12 12.49 -18.25
CA GLY A 104 -33.14 12.66 -19.72
C GLY A 104 -32.35 11.63 -20.50
N GLY A 105 -31.77 10.62 -19.85
CA GLY A 105 -31.14 9.49 -20.48
C GLY A 105 -29.67 9.71 -20.93
N ALA A 106 -29.14 10.91 -20.75
CA ALA A 106 -27.74 11.18 -21.02
C ALA A 106 -26.83 10.42 -20.04
N THR A 107 -25.74 9.87 -20.56
CA THR A 107 -24.74 9.13 -19.77
C THR A 107 -23.38 9.78 -19.94
N GLU A 108 -22.73 10.09 -18.84
CA GLU A 108 -21.36 10.60 -18.82
C GLU A 108 -20.42 9.62 -18.12
N ILE A 109 -19.19 9.50 -18.62
CA ILE A 109 -18.16 8.66 -17.99
C ILE A 109 -17.18 9.58 -17.26
N TYR A 110 -17.28 9.59 -15.95
CA TYR A 110 -16.31 10.25 -15.08
C TYR A 110 -15.10 9.36 -14.86
N ARG A 111 -13.90 9.92 -15.01
CA ARG A 111 -12.63 9.25 -14.74
C ARG A 111 -11.76 10.12 -13.87
N ALA A 112 -11.18 9.53 -12.83
CA ALA A 112 -10.25 10.21 -11.93
C ALA A 112 -9.05 9.32 -11.64
N ASN A 113 -7.90 9.95 -11.46
CA ASN A 113 -6.68 9.30 -10.99
C ASN A 113 -6.26 9.97 -9.70
N GLN A 114 -5.91 9.18 -8.72
CA GLN A 114 -5.29 9.62 -7.48
C GLN A 114 -3.89 9.02 -7.42
N TYR A 115 -2.93 9.78 -6.96
CA TYR A 115 -1.56 9.31 -6.76
C TYR A 115 -0.93 10.01 -5.57
N GLY A 116 -0.02 9.32 -4.92
CA GLY A 116 0.62 9.87 -3.73
C GLY A 116 1.80 9.06 -3.27
N GLY A 117 2.33 9.46 -2.13
CA GLY A 117 3.39 8.76 -1.45
C GLY A 117 3.06 8.59 0.02
N ARG A 118 3.71 7.61 0.63
CA ARG A 118 3.60 7.35 2.06
C ARG A 118 4.94 6.97 2.67
N VAL A 119 5.10 7.30 3.92
CA VAL A 119 6.19 6.81 4.77
C VAL A 119 5.57 6.12 5.98
N PHE A 120 6.12 5.01 6.40
CA PHE A 120 5.58 4.26 7.52
C PHE A 120 6.68 3.68 8.41
N GLY A 121 6.29 3.47 9.66
CA GLY A 121 7.09 2.76 10.64
C GLY A 121 6.25 1.71 11.35
N MET A 122 6.85 0.53 11.56
CA MET A 122 6.22 -0.55 12.30
C MET A 122 7.16 -1.01 13.41
N TYR A 123 6.61 -1.27 14.60
CA TYR A 123 7.35 -1.77 15.74
C TYR A 123 6.65 -2.98 16.34
N GLU A 124 7.34 -4.13 16.39
CA GLU A 124 6.79 -5.36 16.96
C GLU A 124 6.56 -5.19 18.46
N ILE A 125 5.30 -5.30 18.84
CA ILE A 125 4.84 -5.16 20.20
C ILE A 125 4.67 -6.45 20.94
N LEU A 126 4.61 -7.05 21.71
CA LEU A 126 4.26 -8.33 22.33
C LEU A 126 4.87 -9.59 21.67
N PRO A 127 6.16 -9.62 21.33
CA PRO A 127 6.78 -10.76 20.60
C PRO A 127 6.68 -12.08 21.37
N ASN A 128 6.52 -12.03 22.70
CA ASN A 128 6.41 -13.22 23.56
C ASN A 128 4.97 -13.74 23.69
N VAL A 129 3.96 -12.94 23.29
CA VAL A 129 2.53 -13.29 23.40
C VAL A 129 1.92 -13.49 22.02
N VAL A 130 2.11 -12.50 21.13
CA VAL A 130 1.65 -12.54 19.74
C VAL A 130 2.82 -12.12 18.85
N LYS A 131 3.45 -13.11 18.24
CA LYS A 131 4.56 -12.87 17.28
C LYS A 131 4.01 -12.12 16.07
N ASN A 132 4.85 -11.26 15.49
CA ASN A 132 4.57 -10.52 14.25
C ASN A 132 3.37 -9.55 14.34
N LEU A 133 3.00 -9.11 15.53
CA LEU A 133 2.05 -8.03 15.73
C LEU A 133 2.81 -6.72 15.91
N TYR A 134 2.53 -5.77 15.02
CA TYR A 134 3.22 -4.49 14.98
C TYR A 134 2.29 -3.33 15.29
N LEU A 135 2.75 -2.40 16.11
CA LEU A 135 2.22 -1.04 16.12
C LEU A 135 2.66 -0.37 14.82
N HIS A 136 1.73 0.25 14.11
CA HIS A 136 1.97 0.85 12.80
C HIS A 136 1.60 2.32 12.82
N GLY A 137 2.54 3.17 12.42
CA GLY A 137 2.33 4.58 12.16
C GLY A 137 2.66 4.89 10.70
N GLU A 138 1.81 5.69 10.05
CA GLU A 138 1.97 6.03 8.64
C GLU A 138 1.61 7.50 8.40
N PHE A 139 2.38 8.18 7.57
CA PHE A 139 2.02 9.46 6.99
C PHE A 139 1.86 9.31 5.49
N GLU A 140 0.72 9.71 4.97
CA GLU A 140 0.35 9.60 3.57
C GLU A 140 -0.01 10.97 3.01
N ASN A 141 0.42 11.24 1.77
CA ASN A 141 0.04 12.45 1.05
C ASN A 141 -0.42 12.05 -0.35
N THR A 142 -1.72 12.29 -0.63
CA THR A 142 -2.39 11.84 -1.86
C THR A 142 -2.93 13.02 -2.63
N ASN A 143 -2.60 13.10 -3.91
CA ASN A 143 -3.13 14.06 -4.87
C ASN A 143 -4.42 13.52 -5.49
N ILE A 144 -5.52 14.23 -5.30
CA ILE A 144 -6.83 13.89 -5.83
C ILE A 144 -7.31 14.92 -6.85
N GLY A 145 -8.02 14.45 -7.87
CA GLY A 145 -8.76 15.31 -8.79
C GLY A 145 -10.21 15.44 -8.33
N TYR A 146 -10.74 16.65 -8.32
CA TYR A 146 -12.15 16.93 -8.06
C TYR A 146 -12.67 17.96 -9.02
N THR A 147 -13.97 17.90 -9.34
CA THR A 147 -14.63 18.88 -10.21
C THR A 147 -15.29 19.94 -9.33
N ASN A 148 -14.97 21.20 -9.57
CA ASN A 148 -15.61 22.32 -8.90
C ASN A 148 -16.86 22.74 -9.70
N TYR A 149 -18.03 22.39 -9.21
CA TYR A 149 -19.32 22.70 -9.85
C TYR A 149 -19.77 24.16 -9.64
N ASN A 150 -19.05 24.94 -8.84
CA ASN A 150 -19.36 26.36 -8.60
C ASN A 150 -18.77 27.29 -9.67
N ILE A 151 -17.97 26.77 -10.59
CA ILE A 151 -17.30 27.51 -11.65
C ILE A 151 -17.79 26.99 -13.01
N ILE A 152 -18.24 27.90 -13.89
CA ILE A 152 -18.67 27.58 -15.26
C ILE A 152 -17.68 28.24 -16.24
N PRO A 153 -17.02 27.48 -17.15
CA PRO A 153 -17.13 26.03 -17.37
C PRO A 153 -16.54 25.21 -16.21
N TYR A 154 -17.07 24.00 -15.99
CA TYR A 154 -16.62 23.11 -14.94
C TYR A 154 -15.15 22.73 -15.14
N GLU A 155 -14.32 23.03 -14.17
CA GLU A 155 -12.89 22.71 -14.21
C GLU A 155 -12.55 21.61 -13.22
N THR A 156 -11.72 20.67 -13.68
CA THR A 156 -11.12 19.66 -12.78
C THR A 156 -9.93 20.29 -12.11
N GLN A 157 -10.01 20.45 -10.82
CA GLN A 157 -8.92 20.92 -9.96
C GLN A 157 -8.25 19.76 -9.25
N ARG A 158 -7.04 19.97 -8.79
CA ARG A 158 -6.28 18.96 -8.03
C ARG A 158 -5.90 19.51 -6.67
N ARG A 159 -5.95 18.63 -5.67
CA ARG A 159 -5.60 18.98 -4.29
C ARG A 159 -4.80 17.86 -3.63
N TRP A 160 -3.84 18.23 -2.81
CA TRP A 160 -3.14 17.31 -1.93
C TRP A 160 -3.90 17.13 -0.62
N VAL A 161 -4.10 15.87 -0.23
CA VAL A 161 -4.73 15.47 1.03
C VAL A 161 -3.69 14.71 1.83
N SER A 162 -3.33 15.24 2.99
CA SER A 162 -2.39 14.63 3.92
C SER A 162 -3.12 13.91 5.05
N ALA A 163 -2.64 12.75 5.43
CA ALA A 163 -3.21 11.96 6.51
C ALA A 163 -2.12 11.35 7.40
N GLY A 164 -2.31 11.45 8.70
CA GLY A 164 -1.62 10.66 9.70
C GLY A 164 -2.48 9.47 10.10
N LEU A 165 -1.93 8.26 9.98
CA LEU A 165 -2.63 7.02 10.31
C LEU A 165 -1.87 6.28 11.39
N VAL A 166 -2.61 5.65 12.31
CA VAL A 166 -2.04 4.84 13.39
C VAL A 166 -2.89 3.59 13.61
N GLY A 167 -2.27 2.48 13.92
CA GLY A 167 -2.99 1.24 14.17
C GLY A 167 -2.09 0.04 14.32
N LEU A 168 -2.58 -1.11 13.88
CA LEU A 168 -1.91 -2.39 14.04
C LEU A 168 -1.75 -3.09 12.69
N THR A 169 -0.64 -3.80 12.56
CA THR A 169 -0.37 -4.72 11.45
C THR A 169 -0.03 -6.09 12.02
N TYR A 170 -0.76 -7.10 11.57
CA TYR A 170 -0.39 -8.49 11.76
C TYR A 170 0.28 -9.01 10.50
N SER A 171 1.51 -9.53 10.65
CA SER A 171 2.28 -10.07 9.54
C SER A 171 2.36 -11.58 9.64
N GLN A 172 1.82 -12.28 8.64
CA GLN A 172 1.96 -13.73 8.49
C GLN A 172 3.14 -14.03 7.57
N PRO A 173 4.27 -14.49 8.10
CA PRO A 173 5.39 -14.91 7.27
C PRO A 173 5.01 -16.11 6.41
N ILE A 174 5.36 -16.08 5.13
CA ILE A 174 5.26 -17.22 4.20
C ILE A 174 6.65 -17.79 3.94
N SER A 175 7.63 -16.91 3.83
CA SER A 175 9.04 -17.25 3.71
C SER A 175 9.90 -16.28 4.54
N ARG A 176 11.22 -16.47 4.54
CA ARG A 176 12.14 -15.59 5.28
C ARG A 176 12.09 -14.12 4.84
N ARG A 177 11.69 -13.85 3.60
CA ARG A 177 11.67 -12.48 3.02
C ARG A 177 10.31 -12.02 2.53
N PHE A 178 9.30 -12.87 2.64
CA PHE A 178 7.97 -12.60 2.11
C PHE A 178 6.91 -12.97 3.14
N GLY A 179 5.96 -12.07 3.35
CA GLY A 179 4.82 -12.27 4.22
C GLY A 179 3.58 -11.54 3.71
N ILE A 180 2.43 -11.93 4.25
CA ILE A 180 1.16 -11.24 4.07
C ILE A 180 0.92 -10.39 5.31
N ASN A 181 0.64 -9.11 5.11
CA ASN A 181 0.37 -8.17 6.17
C ASN A 181 -1.10 -7.76 6.11
N LEU A 182 -1.80 -7.97 7.21
CA LEU A 182 -3.15 -7.44 7.44
C LEU A 182 -3.01 -6.23 8.36
N THR A 183 -3.40 -5.06 7.86
CA THR A 183 -3.22 -3.79 8.54
C THR A 183 -4.56 -3.12 8.78
N ALA A 184 -4.80 -2.67 10.02
CA ALA A 184 -5.94 -1.86 10.41
C ALA A 184 -5.43 -0.55 11.00
N LEU A 185 -5.73 0.57 10.34
CA LEU A 185 -5.29 1.91 10.72
C LEU A 185 -6.48 2.82 10.96
N TYR A 186 -6.32 3.76 11.88
CA TYR A 186 -7.24 4.86 12.11
C TYR A 186 -6.63 6.16 11.59
N ASN A 187 -7.37 6.89 10.77
CA ASN A 187 -6.96 8.18 10.22
C ASN A 187 -7.21 9.29 11.23
N LEU A 188 -6.15 9.80 11.84
CA LEU A 188 -6.19 10.87 12.82
C LEU A 188 -6.62 12.22 12.21
N SER A 189 -6.37 12.39 10.92
CA SER A 189 -6.65 13.63 10.18
C SER A 189 -8.02 13.64 9.50
N TYR A 190 -8.81 12.56 9.63
CA TYR A 190 -10.08 12.38 8.90
C TYR A 190 -11.06 13.53 9.14
N ASN A 191 -11.23 13.93 10.39
CA ASN A 191 -12.18 14.97 10.79
C ASN A 191 -11.69 16.41 10.53
N ALA A 192 -10.40 16.58 10.21
CA ALA A 192 -9.85 17.91 9.90
C ALA A 192 -10.33 18.40 8.53
N ASP A 193 -10.53 17.48 7.57
CA ASP A 193 -11.09 17.78 6.25
C ASP A 193 -11.93 16.58 5.76
N PRO A 194 -13.15 16.39 6.31
CA PRO A 194 -13.95 15.20 6.03
C PRO A 194 -14.32 15.05 4.55
N THR A 195 -14.55 16.16 3.86
CA THR A 195 -14.95 16.16 2.44
C THR A 195 -13.85 15.54 1.58
N PHE A 196 -12.61 16.03 1.69
CA PHE A 196 -11.52 15.51 0.87
C PHE A 196 -10.95 14.18 1.40
N SER A 197 -10.99 13.96 2.71
CA SER A 197 -10.63 12.67 3.30
C SER A 197 -11.55 11.55 2.79
N SER A 198 -12.84 11.82 2.60
CA SER A 198 -13.79 10.82 2.06
C SER A 198 -13.50 10.40 0.62
N PHE A 199 -12.88 11.25 -0.19
CA PHE A 199 -12.45 10.89 -1.55
C PHE A 199 -11.31 9.86 -1.55
N VAL A 200 -10.47 9.85 -0.52
CA VAL A 200 -9.32 8.94 -0.41
C VAL A 200 -9.68 7.69 0.39
N TYR A 201 -10.37 7.85 1.53
CA TYR A 201 -10.58 6.80 2.54
C TYR A 201 -12.03 6.31 2.62
N GLY A 202 -12.95 6.90 1.84
CA GLY A 202 -14.38 6.59 1.91
C GLY A 202 -15.05 7.25 3.12
N SER A 203 -16.18 6.70 3.53
CA SER A 203 -17.04 7.28 4.58
C SER A 203 -16.61 6.95 6.02
N SER A 204 -15.43 6.34 6.20
CA SER A 204 -14.95 5.87 7.51
C SER A 204 -13.50 6.30 7.74
N PRO A 205 -13.13 6.69 8.97
CA PRO A 205 -11.75 6.93 9.33
C PRO A 205 -10.90 5.64 9.42
N TRP A 206 -11.53 4.46 9.38
CA TRP A 206 -10.82 3.19 9.42
C TRP A 206 -10.32 2.78 8.04
N VAL A 207 -9.07 2.37 7.98
CA VAL A 207 -8.39 1.94 6.75
C VAL A 207 -7.90 0.51 6.95
N ILE A 208 -8.46 -0.43 6.19
CA ILE A 208 -8.03 -1.83 6.19
C ILE A 208 -7.23 -2.08 4.91
N ARG A 209 -6.07 -2.67 5.04
CA ARG A 209 -5.19 -2.98 3.92
C ARG A 209 -4.64 -4.41 4.01
N VAL A 210 -4.45 -5.00 2.86
CA VAL A 210 -3.67 -6.23 2.68
C VAL A 210 -2.47 -5.87 1.82
N SER A 211 -1.28 -6.20 2.30
CA SER A 211 -0.03 -5.97 1.58
C SER A 211 0.89 -7.18 1.70
N PHE A 212 1.88 -7.21 0.82
CA PHE A 212 2.84 -8.31 0.71
C PHE A 212 4.24 -7.70 0.74
N PHE A 213 5.07 -8.08 1.66
CA PHE A 213 6.52 -7.81 1.70
C PHE A 213 7.24 -8.60 2.78
#